data_768e9a810a8293e01f5615b6b893b270
#
_entry.id   768e9a810a8293e01f5615b6b893b270
#
_cell.length_a   1.000
_cell.length_b   1.000
_cell.length_c   1.000
_cell.angle_alpha   90.00
_cell.angle_beta   90.00
_cell.angle_gamma   90.00
#
_symmetry.space_group_name_H-M   'P 1'
#
loop_
_entity.id
_entity.type
_entity.pdbx_description
1 polymer ?
#
loop_
_entity_poly.entity_id
_entity_poly.type
_entity_poly.pdbx_seq_one_letter_code
_entity_poly.pdbx_strand_id
1 'polypeptide(L)'
;MTLQLHIDSRHLSPYAMSACVAAWEKSLPVELVRVDLSAGDQNREAYAASSLTQRVPMLVHDGFALTESTAIAEYLDECFPAVPIYPREPQARARVRQVQAWLRSDLMPLRQERSTEVVFLGAAVAPLSATAQDAARKLFHVAGSLLGDGEGNLVGQWTLADADLAVMLQRLVQGGDPVPE
;
A
#
# COMPACT_ATOMS: atom_id res chain seq x y z
N MET A 1 -20.95 -2.36 -15.59
CA MET A 1 -20.02 -2.17 -14.45
C MET A 1 -18.73 -1.59 -15.00
N THR A 2 -18.39 -0.39 -14.60
CA THR A 2 -17.14 0.27 -14.97
C THR A 2 -16.32 0.49 -13.69
N LEU A 3 -15.06 0.02 -13.70
CA LEU A 3 -14.12 0.24 -12.61
C LEU A 3 -12.91 0.98 -13.19
N GLN A 4 -12.65 2.18 -12.68
CA GLN A 4 -11.46 2.95 -13.01
C GLN A 4 -10.65 3.20 -11.75
N LEU A 5 -9.34 2.98 -11.81
CA LEU A 5 -8.42 3.27 -10.72
C LEU A 5 -7.42 4.34 -11.18
N HIS A 6 -7.53 5.51 -10.58
CA HIS A 6 -6.64 6.62 -10.82
C HIS A 6 -5.37 6.44 -10.01
N ILE A 7 -4.23 6.39 -10.68
CA ILE A 7 -2.90 6.15 -10.10
C ILE A 7 -1.92 7.22 -10.57
N ASP A 8 -0.81 7.38 -9.87
CA ASP A 8 0.25 8.28 -10.33
C ASP A 8 0.88 7.81 -11.64
N SER A 9 1.15 8.76 -12.53
CA SER A 9 1.68 8.49 -13.89
C SER A 9 3.03 7.79 -13.89
N ARG A 10 3.82 7.95 -12.82
CA ARG A 10 5.16 7.36 -12.64
C ARG A 10 5.12 5.98 -11.97
N HIS A 11 3.97 5.51 -11.52
CA HIS A 11 3.79 4.24 -10.78
C HIS A 11 4.64 4.13 -9.51
N LEU A 12 4.85 5.23 -8.79
CA LEU A 12 5.68 5.29 -7.58
C LEU A 12 4.87 5.27 -6.27
N SER A 13 3.54 5.34 -6.34
CA SER A 13 2.70 5.33 -5.15
C SER A 13 2.51 3.91 -4.61
N PRO A 14 3.03 3.58 -3.42
CA PRO A 14 2.79 2.27 -2.81
C PRO A 14 1.32 2.07 -2.43
N TYR A 15 0.59 3.16 -2.23
CA TYR A 15 -0.84 3.12 -1.95
C TYR A 15 -1.67 2.84 -3.20
N ALA A 16 -1.27 3.39 -4.35
CA ALA A 16 -1.86 3.03 -5.63
C ALA A 16 -1.56 1.56 -5.96
N MET A 17 -0.33 1.09 -5.72
CA MET A 17 0.03 -0.32 -5.85
C MET A 17 -0.85 -1.23 -4.98
N SER A 18 -1.06 -0.88 -3.70
CA SER A 18 -1.95 -1.64 -2.80
C SER A 18 -3.37 -1.78 -3.37
N ALA A 19 -3.94 -0.69 -3.90
CA ALA A 19 -5.27 -0.74 -4.53
C ALA A 19 -5.28 -1.55 -5.85
N CYS A 20 -4.20 -1.48 -6.65
CA CYS A 20 -4.05 -2.33 -7.84
C CYS A 20 -3.98 -3.81 -7.46
N VAL A 21 -3.17 -4.17 -6.45
CA VAL A 21 -3.08 -5.55 -5.96
C VAL A 21 -4.45 -6.03 -5.48
N ALA A 22 -5.19 -5.21 -4.72
CA ALA A 22 -6.54 -5.55 -4.30
C ALA A 22 -7.48 -5.89 -5.47
N ALA A 23 -7.44 -5.09 -6.54
CA ALA A 23 -8.25 -5.32 -7.73
C ALA A 23 -7.81 -6.56 -8.52
N TRP A 24 -6.49 -6.77 -8.67
CA TRP A 24 -5.93 -7.89 -9.44
C TRP A 24 -6.13 -9.23 -8.74
N GLU A 25 -5.93 -9.32 -7.45
CA GLU A 25 -6.21 -10.54 -6.66
C GLU A 25 -7.67 -10.97 -6.78
N LYS A 26 -8.57 -10.00 -6.91
CA LYS A 26 -10.00 -10.24 -7.15
C LYS A 26 -10.35 -10.48 -8.63
N SER A 27 -9.36 -10.45 -9.52
CA SER A 27 -9.53 -10.57 -10.99
C SER A 27 -10.53 -9.57 -11.56
N LEU A 28 -10.56 -8.34 -11.01
CA LEU A 28 -11.48 -7.30 -11.46
C LEU A 28 -10.94 -6.59 -12.71
N PRO A 29 -11.76 -6.37 -13.75
CA PRO A 29 -11.37 -5.65 -14.94
C PRO A 29 -11.33 -4.13 -14.66
N VAL A 30 -10.21 -3.68 -14.12
CA VAL A 30 -10.00 -2.27 -13.76
C VAL A 30 -9.24 -1.53 -14.86
N GLU A 31 -9.77 -0.42 -15.31
CA GLU A 31 -9.07 0.53 -16.17
C GLU A 31 -8.16 1.42 -15.31
N LEU A 32 -6.86 1.49 -15.67
CA LEU A 32 -5.91 2.39 -15.00
C LEU A 32 -5.91 3.77 -15.65
N VAL A 33 -6.23 4.80 -14.88
CA VAL A 33 -6.21 6.21 -15.30
C VAL A 33 -4.99 6.89 -14.67
N ARG A 34 -4.11 7.45 -15.51
CA ARG A 34 -2.87 8.07 -15.02
C ARG A 34 -3.11 9.52 -14.62
N VAL A 35 -2.59 9.90 -13.45
CA VAL A 35 -2.62 11.26 -12.88
C VAL A 35 -1.19 11.75 -12.76
N ASP A 36 -0.84 12.82 -13.42
CA ASP A 36 0.49 13.41 -13.30
C ASP A 36 0.57 14.31 -12.06
N LEU A 37 1.09 13.76 -10.97
CA LEU A 37 1.26 14.48 -9.71
C LEU A 37 2.26 15.62 -9.82
N SER A 38 3.27 15.51 -10.72
CA SER A 38 4.27 16.54 -10.94
C SER A 38 3.71 17.74 -11.71
N ALA A 39 2.75 17.50 -12.59
CA ALA A 39 1.99 18.54 -13.28
C ALA A 39 0.84 19.12 -12.44
N GLY A 40 0.58 18.55 -11.26
CA GLY A 40 -0.49 19.02 -10.38
C GLY A 40 -1.89 18.59 -10.81
N ASP A 41 -2.02 17.53 -11.62
CA ASP A 41 -3.32 17.06 -12.14
C ASP A 41 -4.33 16.74 -11.04
N GLN A 42 -3.85 16.30 -9.86
CA GLN A 42 -4.71 16.02 -8.69
C GLN A 42 -5.40 17.28 -8.13
N ASN A 43 -4.90 18.46 -8.46
CA ASN A 43 -5.46 19.75 -8.01
C ASN A 43 -6.36 20.38 -9.07
N ARG A 44 -6.46 19.83 -10.28
CA ARG A 44 -7.35 20.33 -11.32
C ARG A 44 -8.81 20.12 -10.93
N GLU A 45 -9.66 21.06 -11.27
CA GLU A 45 -11.07 21.08 -10.89
C GLU A 45 -11.79 19.75 -11.17
N ALA A 46 -11.56 19.15 -12.33
CA ALA A 46 -12.20 17.90 -12.71
C ALA A 46 -11.83 16.73 -11.77
N TYR A 47 -10.56 16.62 -11.35
CA TYR A 47 -10.13 15.61 -10.40
C TYR A 47 -10.55 15.96 -8.97
N ALA A 48 -10.33 17.21 -8.56
CA ALA A 48 -10.66 17.69 -7.22
C ALA A 48 -12.14 17.59 -6.89
N ALA A 49 -13.03 17.78 -7.88
CA ALA A 49 -14.48 17.63 -7.70
C ALA A 49 -14.90 16.18 -7.37
N SER A 50 -14.12 15.18 -7.81
CA SER A 50 -14.41 13.76 -7.58
C SER A 50 -13.60 13.16 -6.43
N SER A 51 -12.43 13.74 -6.14
CA SER A 51 -11.48 13.19 -5.17
C SER A 51 -11.57 13.93 -3.84
N LEU A 52 -12.13 13.28 -2.83
CA LEU A 52 -12.29 13.86 -1.50
C LEU A 52 -10.96 14.33 -0.88
N THR A 53 -9.87 13.59 -1.11
CA THR A 53 -8.56 13.88 -0.52
C THR A 53 -7.55 14.47 -1.52
N GLN A 54 -7.92 14.58 -2.80
CA GLN A 54 -7.06 15.04 -3.90
C GLN A 54 -5.72 14.26 -3.96
N ARG A 55 -5.79 12.97 -3.66
CA ARG A 55 -4.65 12.04 -3.67
C ARG A 55 -4.93 10.85 -4.57
N VAL A 56 -3.88 10.13 -4.91
CA VAL A 56 -3.96 8.81 -5.52
C VAL A 56 -3.67 7.73 -4.46
N PRO A 57 -4.33 6.55 -4.56
CA PRO A 57 -5.31 6.15 -5.56
C PRO A 57 -6.70 6.77 -5.35
N MET A 58 -7.46 6.85 -6.43
CA MET A 58 -8.91 7.07 -6.39
C MET A 58 -9.58 6.01 -7.26
N LEU A 59 -10.53 5.26 -6.69
CA LEU A 59 -11.40 4.34 -7.41
C LEU A 59 -12.65 5.10 -7.88
N VAL A 60 -13.08 4.81 -9.11
CA VAL A 60 -14.42 5.20 -9.60
C VAL A 60 -15.14 3.93 -10.00
N HIS A 61 -16.25 3.62 -9.33
CA HIS A 61 -17.11 2.48 -9.60
C HIS A 61 -18.51 2.95 -9.97
N ASP A 62 -18.88 2.79 -11.24
CA ASP A 62 -20.18 3.23 -11.77
C ASP A 62 -20.56 4.67 -11.36
N GLY A 63 -19.58 5.59 -11.34
CA GLY A 63 -19.73 6.98 -10.96
C GLY A 63 -19.54 7.30 -9.48
N PHE A 64 -19.45 6.31 -8.60
CA PHE A 64 -19.07 6.51 -7.20
C PHE A 64 -17.54 6.61 -7.08
N ALA A 65 -17.05 7.75 -6.58
CA ALA A 65 -15.63 8.00 -6.39
C ALA A 65 -15.22 7.78 -4.92
N LEU A 66 -14.13 7.04 -4.69
CA LEU A 66 -13.60 6.72 -3.38
C LEU A 66 -12.08 6.88 -3.37
N THR A 67 -11.54 7.59 -2.39
CA THR A 67 -10.11 7.73 -2.13
C THR A 67 -9.69 6.91 -0.92
N GLU A 68 -8.38 6.87 -0.61
CA GLU A 68 -7.72 6.10 0.44
C GLU A 68 -7.64 4.59 0.13
N SER A 69 -6.42 4.11 -0.05
CA SER A 69 -6.16 2.73 -0.51
C SER A 69 -6.79 1.65 0.35
N THR A 70 -6.83 1.82 1.68
CA THR A 70 -7.49 0.86 2.58
C THR A 70 -9.01 0.87 2.44
N ALA A 71 -9.61 2.06 2.31
CA ALA A 71 -11.05 2.19 2.07
C ALA A 71 -11.43 1.55 0.71
N ILE A 72 -10.63 1.81 -0.33
CA ILE A 72 -10.81 1.20 -1.66
C ILE A 72 -10.74 -0.33 -1.56
N ALA A 73 -9.72 -0.86 -0.89
CA ALA A 73 -9.54 -2.31 -0.75
C ALA A 73 -10.70 -2.97 0.00
N GLU A 74 -11.15 -2.36 1.10
CA GLU A 74 -12.30 -2.88 1.86
C GLU A 74 -13.61 -2.80 1.05
N TYR A 75 -13.83 -1.69 0.35
CA TYR A 75 -14.97 -1.54 -0.54
C TYR A 75 -14.99 -2.61 -1.63
N LEU A 76 -13.83 -2.87 -2.27
CA LEU A 76 -13.71 -3.93 -3.26
C LEU A 76 -13.95 -5.32 -2.64
N ASP A 77 -13.47 -5.55 -1.39
CA ASP A 77 -13.68 -6.81 -0.70
C ASP A 77 -15.16 -7.08 -0.37
N GLU A 78 -15.89 -6.04 -0.01
CA GLU A 78 -17.32 -6.12 0.29
C GLU A 78 -18.18 -6.25 -0.99
N CYS A 79 -17.88 -5.47 -2.02
CA CYS A 79 -18.64 -5.48 -3.28
C CYS A 79 -18.39 -6.76 -4.10
N PHE A 80 -17.20 -7.36 -4.01
CA PHE A 80 -16.79 -8.53 -4.79
C PHE A 80 -16.28 -9.66 -3.88
N PRO A 81 -17.13 -10.31 -3.10
CA PRO A 81 -16.70 -11.21 -2.01
C PRO A 81 -16.19 -12.59 -2.45
N ALA A 82 -16.16 -12.89 -3.76
CA ALA A 82 -15.77 -14.21 -4.28
C ALA A 82 -14.34 -14.60 -3.92
N VAL A 83 -13.40 -13.66 -4.02
CA VAL A 83 -11.99 -13.83 -3.63
C VAL A 83 -11.70 -12.83 -2.51
N PRO A 84 -11.66 -13.27 -1.24
CA PRO A 84 -11.40 -12.36 -0.11
C PRO A 84 -9.93 -11.96 -0.05
N ILE A 85 -9.68 -10.67 0.15
CA ILE A 85 -8.34 -10.11 0.41
C ILE A 85 -8.18 -9.69 1.88
N TYR A 86 -9.24 -9.85 2.67
CA TYR A 86 -9.27 -9.74 4.12
C TYR A 86 -9.88 -11.00 4.73
N PRO A 87 -9.42 -11.44 5.92
CA PRO A 87 -10.03 -12.55 6.63
C PRO A 87 -11.50 -12.27 6.95
N ARG A 88 -12.33 -13.32 6.98
CA ARG A 88 -13.72 -13.21 7.44
C ARG A 88 -13.82 -13.21 8.96
N GLU A 89 -12.86 -13.85 9.63
CA GLU A 89 -12.81 -13.90 11.11
C GLU A 89 -12.47 -12.49 11.64
N PRO A 90 -13.28 -11.93 12.58
CA PRO A 90 -13.17 -10.54 12.99
C PRO A 90 -11.83 -10.16 13.62
N GLN A 91 -11.21 -11.03 14.43
CA GLN A 91 -9.94 -10.73 15.09
C GLN A 91 -8.78 -10.72 14.07
N ALA A 92 -8.73 -11.69 13.18
CA ALA A 92 -7.75 -11.72 12.10
C ALA A 92 -7.93 -10.51 11.16
N ARG A 93 -9.17 -10.17 10.79
CA ARG A 93 -9.48 -8.96 10.01
C ARG A 93 -9.02 -7.68 10.72
N ALA A 94 -9.28 -7.60 12.03
CA ALA A 94 -8.80 -6.44 12.81
C ALA A 94 -7.27 -6.36 12.86
N ARG A 95 -6.57 -7.49 12.93
CA ARG A 95 -5.10 -7.53 12.88
C ARG A 95 -4.57 -7.03 11.53
N VAL A 96 -5.14 -7.45 10.42
CA VAL A 96 -4.80 -6.96 9.07
C VAL A 96 -4.96 -5.45 8.99
N ARG A 97 -6.11 -4.92 9.42
CA ARG A 97 -6.37 -3.48 9.48
C ARG A 97 -5.37 -2.72 10.37
N GLN A 98 -5.02 -3.30 11.52
CA GLN A 98 -4.03 -2.73 12.43
C GLN A 98 -2.66 -2.59 11.75
N VAL A 99 -2.19 -3.63 11.06
CA VAL A 99 -0.92 -3.61 10.33
C VAL A 99 -0.95 -2.53 9.25
N GLN A 100 -1.99 -2.51 8.43
CA GLN A 100 -2.15 -1.52 7.37
C GLN A 100 -2.17 -0.07 7.90
N ALA A 101 -2.91 0.19 8.98
CA ALA A 101 -2.97 1.50 9.61
C ALA A 101 -1.59 1.91 10.16
N TRP A 102 -0.91 1.00 10.85
CA TRP A 102 0.42 1.24 11.39
C TRP A 102 1.45 1.55 10.31
N LEU A 103 1.52 0.75 9.23
CA LEU A 103 2.44 0.97 8.11
C LEU A 103 2.22 2.35 7.44
N ARG A 104 1.01 2.89 7.49
CA ARG A 104 0.65 4.19 6.89
C ARG A 104 0.91 5.38 7.79
N SER A 105 0.83 5.19 9.11
CA SER A 105 0.94 6.29 10.08
C SER A 105 2.31 6.41 10.75
N ASP A 106 3.08 5.32 10.81
CA ASP A 106 4.38 5.24 11.50
C ASP A 106 5.55 5.10 10.51
N LEU A 107 6.75 4.86 11.02
CA LEU A 107 7.97 4.59 10.26
C LEU A 107 8.40 5.75 9.33
N MET A 108 8.01 6.99 9.67
CA MET A 108 8.27 8.15 8.82
C MET A 108 9.77 8.37 8.52
N PRO A 109 10.71 8.25 9.49
CA PRO A 109 12.13 8.40 9.20
C PRO A 109 12.63 7.42 8.14
N LEU A 110 12.21 6.14 8.25
CA LEU A 110 12.53 5.12 7.27
C LEU A 110 11.93 5.46 5.89
N ARG A 111 10.67 5.89 5.85
CA ARG A 111 9.96 6.22 4.61
C ARG A 111 10.54 7.44 3.90
N GLN A 112 11.14 8.38 4.65
CA GLN A 112 11.82 9.55 4.08
C GLN A 112 13.19 9.19 3.52
N GLU A 113 14.00 8.41 4.25
CA GLU A 113 15.36 8.05 3.84
C GLU A 113 15.39 6.89 2.83
N ARG A 114 14.35 6.08 2.79
CA ARG A 114 14.11 5.02 1.78
C ARG A 114 12.79 5.32 1.09
N SER A 115 12.82 6.34 0.23
CA SER A 115 11.64 6.78 -0.53
C SER A 115 11.14 5.70 -1.50
N THR A 116 10.00 5.91 -2.10
CA THR A 116 9.47 5.00 -3.13
C THR A 116 10.32 5.00 -4.40
N GLU A 117 11.11 6.02 -4.65
CA GLU A 117 12.08 6.02 -5.75
C GLU A 117 13.21 4.99 -5.52
N VAL A 118 13.59 4.72 -4.27
CA VAL A 118 14.51 3.61 -3.95
C VAL A 118 13.89 2.28 -4.33
N VAL A 119 12.62 2.06 -3.95
CA VAL A 119 11.91 0.80 -4.21
C VAL A 119 11.71 0.55 -5.71
N PHE A 120 11.23 1.57 -6.43
CA PHE A 120 10.74 1.36 -7.80
C PHE A 120 11.72 1.82 -8.89
N LEU A 121 12.71 2.66 -8.55
CA LEU A 121 13.67 3.18 -9.52
C LEU A 121 15.13 2.86 -9.17
N GLY A 122 15.39 2.21 -8.03
CA GLY A 122 16.75 1.90 -7.59
C GLY A 122 17.59 3.15 -7.28
N ALA A 123 16.95 4.22 -6.75
CA ALA A 123 17.66 5.44 -6.42
C ALA A 123 18.75 5.19 -5.37
N ALA A 124 19.94 5.73 -5.60
CA ALA A 124 21.04 5.64 -4.66
C ALA A 124 20.73 6.40 -3.36
N VAL A 125 21.14 5.84 -2.22
CA VAL A 125 20.87 6.40 -0.89
C VAL A 125 22.10 6.41 -0.01
N ALA A 126 22.13 7.33 0.96
CA ALA A 126 23.13 7.34 2.03
C ALA A 126 22.79 6.28 3.10
N PRO A 127 23.72 5.92 3.98
CA PRO A 127 23.43 5.10 5.15
C PRO A 127 22.29 5.71 5.99
N LEU A 128 21.48 4.83 6.59
CA LEU A 128 20.37 5.26 7.44
C LEU A 128 20.86 6.06 8.67
N SER A 129 20.16 7.13 8.98
CA SER A 129 20.31 7.83 10.26
C SER A 129 19.96 6.92 11.44
N ALA A 130 20.40 7.27 12.64
CA ALA A 130 20.06 6.52 13.87
C ALA A 130 18.54 6.38 14.04
N THR A 131 17.78 7.44 13.76
CA THR A 131 16.31 7.44 13.87
C THR A 131 15.66 6.50 12.86
N ALA A 132 16.17 6.47 11.63
CA ALA A 132 15.68 5.54 10.61
C ALA A 132 16.05 4.08 10.90
N GLN A 133 17.24 3.85 11.49
CA GLN A 133 17.64 2.52 11.99
C GLN A 133 16.71 2.05 13.12
N ASP A 134 16.31 2.94 14.04
CA ASP A 134 15.33 2.60 15.08
C ASP A 134 13.98 2.21 14.49
N ALA A 135 13.53 2.95 13.48
CA ALA A 135 12.31 2.62 12.75
C ALA A 135 12.42 1.27 12.02
N ALA A 136 13.57 0.96 11.42
CA ALA A 136 13.82 -0.33 10.79
C ALA A 136 13.80 -1.49 11.81
N ARG A 137 14.47 -1.31 12.98
CA ARG A 137 14.42 -2.31 14.06
C ARG A 137 12.99 -2.58 14.55
N LYS A 138 12.18 -1.51 14.69
CA LYS A 138 10.75 -1.63 15.04
C LYS A 138 9.99 -2.42 13.97
N LEU A 139 10.24 -2.13 12.69
CA LEU A 139 9.63 -2.85 11.57
C LEU A 139 9.96 -4.35 11.62
N PHE A 140 11.23 -4.70 11.79
CA PHE A 140 11.66 -6.09 11.88
C PHE A 140 11.07 -6.82 13.09
N HIS A 141 11.06 -6.17 14.25
CA HIS A 141 10.46 -6.73 15.46
C HIS A 141 8.98 -7.07 15.27
N VAL A 142 8.20 -6.13 14.71
CA VAL A 142 6.77 -6.33 14.47
C VAL A 142 6.55 -7.38 13.38
N ALA A 143 7.27 -7.31 12.27
CA ALA A 143 7.17 -8.28 11.19
C ALA A 143 7.50 -9.71 11.70
N GLY A 144 8.61 -9.87 12.40
CA GLY A 144 9.02 -11.18 12.96
C GLY A 144 8.02 -11.73 13.96
N SER A 145 7.42 -10.85 14.81
CA SER A 145 6.40 -11.30 15.77
C SER A 145 5.09 -11.77 15.12
N LEU A 146 4.80 -11.30 13.91
CA LEU A 146 3.59 -11.67 13.17
C LEU A 146 3.80 -12.85 12.22
N LEU A 147 4.98 -12.93 11.60
CA LEU A 147 5.32 -13.99 10.65
C LEU A 147 5.76 -15.29 11.37
N GLY A 148 6.07 -15.24 12.67
CA GLY A 148 6.51 -16.40 13.44
C GLY A 148 7.80 -17.00 12.87
N ASP A 149 7.83 -18.33 12.78
CA ASP A 149 9.00 -19.09 12.30
C ASP A 149 9.20 -19.04 10.77
N GLY A 150 8.65 -18.07 10.07
CA GLY A 150 8.92 -17.80 8.66
C GLY A 150 8.09 -18.58 7.65
N GLU A 151 7.17 -19.40 8.10
CA GLU A 151 6.33 -20.22 7.21
C GLU A 151 4.98 -19.58 6.89
N GLY A 152 4.90 -18.32 6.60
CA GLY A 152 3.55 -17.92 6.32
C GLY A 152 3.31 -16.46 6.07
N ASN A 153 2.07 -16.14 6.20
CA ASN A 153 1.53 -14.81 6.05
C ASN A 153 1.20 -14.24 7.43
N LEU A 154 1.01 -12.94 7.53
CA LEU A 154 0.78 -12.20 8.78
C LEU A 154 -0.32 -12.76 9.69
N VAL A 155 -1.30 -13.45 9.11
CA VAL A 155 -2.43 -14.05 9.83
C VAL A 155 -2.73 -15.49 9.39
N GLY A 156 -1.70 -16.24 8.96
CA GLY A 156 -1.79 -17.64 8.55
C GLY A 156 -2.34 -17.86 7.14
N GLN A 157 -2.82 -16.82 6.48
CA GLN A 157 -3.22 -16.82 5.07
C GLN A 157 -2.84 -15.48 4.44
N TRP A 158 -2.61 -15.48 3.13
CA TRP A 158 -2.32 -14.25 2.41
C TRP A 158 -3.46 -13.22 2.54
N THR A 159 -3.08 -11.98 2.78
CA THR A 159 -3.96 -10.82 2.83
C THR A 159 -3.29 -9.62 2.17
N LEU A 160 -4.04 -8.58 1.90
CA LEU A 160 -3.48 -7.35 1.34
C LEU A 160 -2.41 -6.70 2.25
N ALA A 161 -2.46 -6.93 3.57
CA ALA A 161 -1.43 -6.41 4.48
C ALA A 161 -0.06 -7.06 4.26
N ASP A 162 -0.01 -8.30 3.75
CA ASP A 162 1.26 -8.97 3.39
C ASP A 162 1.94 -8.24 2.24
N ALA A 163 1.18 -7.83 1.22
CA ALA A 163 1.70 -7.00 0.13
C ALA A 163 2.15 -5.61 0.63
N ASP A 164 1.39 -4.96 1.50
CA ASP A 164 1.76 -3.66 2.08
C ASP A 164 3.05 -3.76 2.92
N LEU A 165 3.21 -4.83 3.72
CA LEU A 165 4.43 -5.09 4.50
C LEU A 165 5.62 -5.39 3.58
N ALA A 166 5.43 -6.20 2.54
CA ALA A 166 6.49 -6.52 1.58
C ALA A 166 7.05 -5.26 0.93
N VAL A 167 6.20 -4.32 0.51
CA VAL A 167 6.64 -3.02 -0.05
C VAL A 167 7.39 -2.19 1.00
N MET A 168 7.00 -2.24 2.26
CA MET A 168 7.72 -1.54 3.33
C MET A 168 9.11 -2.13 3.54
N LEU A 169 9.25 -3.46 3.55
CA LEU A 169 10.54 -4.16 3.66
C LEU A 169 11.42 -3.94 2.42
N GLN A 170 10.83 -3.90 1.24
CA GLN A 170 11.57 -3.62 -0.01
C GLN A 170 12.29 -2.28 0.01
N ARG A 171 11.87 -1.31 0.82
CA ARG A 171 12.61 -0.05 1.01
C ARG A 171 14.02 -0.28 1.52
N LEU A 172 14.18 -1.24 2.43
CA LEU A 172 15.48 -1.61 3.00
C LEU A 172 16.27 -2.50 2.05
N VAL A 173 15.64 -3.51 1.49
CA VAL A 173 16.28 -4.43 0.53
C VAL A 173 16.85 -3.66 -0.66
N GLN A 174 16.06 -2.82 -1.30
CA GLN A 174 16.51 -2.02 -2.46
C GLN A 174 17.49 -0.91 -2.06
N GLY A 175 17.44 -0.45 -0.81
CA GLY A 175 18.43 0.47 -0.25
C GLY A 175 19.77 -0.17 0.09
N GLY A 176 19.88 -1.51 0.00
CA GLY A 176 21.07 -2.25 0.39
C GLY A 176 21.29 -2.33 1.91
N ASP A 177 20.23 -2.06 2.69
CA ASP A 177 20.30 -2.18 4.15
C ASP A 177 20.16 -3.65 4.58
N PRO A 178 20.81 -4.07 5.68
CA PRO A 178 20.68 -5.43 6.18
C PRO A 178 19.24 -5.72 6.62
N VAL A 179 18.65 -6.79 6.10
CA VAL A 179 17.33 -7.30 6.49
C VAL A 179 17.55 -8.68 7.10
N PRO A 180 16.96 -9.00 8.28
CA PRO A 180 17.00 -10.33 8.86
C PRO A 180 16.42 -11.39 7.91
N GLU A 181 16.97 -12.62 8.02
CA GLU A 181 16.45 -13.80 7.28
C GLU A 181 15.06 -14.21 7.78
#